data_532445234c8b788d3d97bd80f4ac7597
#
_entry.id   532445234c8b788d3d97bd80f4ac7597
#
_cell.length_a   1.000
_cell.length_b   1.000
_cell.length_c   1.000
_cell.angle_alpha   90.00
_cell.angle_beta   90.00
_cell.angle_gamma   90.00
#
_symmetry.space_group_name_H-M   'P 1'
#
loop_
_entity.id
_entity.type
_entity.pdbx_description
1 polymer ?
#
loop_
_entity_poly.entity_id
_entity_poly.type
_entity_poly.pdbx_seq_one_letter_code
_entity_poly.pdbx_strand_id
1 'polypeptide(L)'
;MQNTLRLRFGSALLVLAWLTMYALAMPAQAGSGPASPDGQHDFDWEIGTWKTELRRLAKPLSGSNEWVEYSGTSVIRKVLDGQANLVELRVEGPGGRIEGVSLRLYNPQARQWSLNYASVRNGAMTQPVYGSFREGRGEFFGQDSLDGRAILVRFVVSKMSDDSARFEQAFSVDGGRTWETNWVAVDRRVTSVQMSEKR
;
A
#
# COMPACT_ATOMS: atom_id res chain seq x y z
N MET A 1 -35.69 60.04 -65.38
CA MET A 1 -34.67 61.00 -65.84
C MET A 1 -33.41 60.56 -65.13
N GLN A 2 -32.55 59.85 -65.86
CA GLN A 2 -31.20 60.28 -66.26
C GLN A 2 -30.37 60.69 -65.03
N ASN A 3 -29.19 60.22 -64.75
CA ASN A 3 -28.05 59.95 -65.62
C ASN A 3 -27.01 59.00 -64.95
N THR A 4 -26.44 58.20 -65.78
CA THR A 4 -25.24 57.41 -65.61
C THR A 4 -24.01 58.25 -65.31
N LEU A 5 -23.12 57.75 -64.44
CA LEU A 5 -21.70 58.02 -64.66
C LEU A 5 -20.87 56.77 -64.21
N ARG A 6 -20.27 56.18 -65.23
CA ARG A 6 -19.24 55.08 -65.05
C ARG A 6 -17.94 55.80 -64.81
N LEU A 7 -17.21 55.31 -63.76
CA LEU A 7 -15.75 55.51 -63.70
C LEU A 7 -15.07 54.20 -63.49
N ARG A 8 -14.27 53.82 -64.43
CA ARG A 8 -13.30 52.72 -64.39
C ARG A 8 -12.00 53.28 -63.85
N PHE A 9 -11.44 52.62 -62.85
CA PHE A 9 -10.00 52.59 -62.53
C PHE A 9 -9.78 51.28 -61.80
N GLY A 10 -9.05 50.34 -62.21
CA GLY A 10 -7.61 50.37 -62.45
C GLY A 10 -7.05 49.27 -61.46
N SER A 11 -6.78 48.08 -62.00
CA SER A 11 -6.22 46.92 -61.24
C SER A 11 -4.88 47.29 -60.71
N ALA A 12 -4.70 47.14 -59.43
CA ALA A 12 -3.38 46.96 -58.79
C ALA A 12 -3.37 45.69 -58.01
N LEU A 13 -2.75 44.62 -58.55
CA LEU A 13 -2.45 43.38 -57.90
C LEU A 13 -1.35 43.63 -56.88
N LEU A 14 -1.71 43.63 -55.60
CA LEU A 14 -0.76 43.49 -54.47
C LEU A 14 -0.68 42.01 -54.08
N VAL A 15 0.34 41.35 -54.58
CA VAL A 15 0.73 40.01 -54.16
C VAL A 15 1.38 40.15 -52.80
N LEU A 16 0.63 39.89 -51.71
CA LEU A 16 1.17 39.74 -50.39
C LEU A 16 1.67 38.30 -50.25
N ALA A 17 3.01 38.12 -50.31
CA ALA A 17 3.65 36.86 -50.00
C ALA A 17 3.55 36.59 -48.48
N TRP A 18 2.69 35.63 -48.11
CA TRP A 18 2.64 35.08 -46.76
C TRP A 18 3.80 34.10 -46.59
N LEU A 19 4.88 34.54 -45.98
CA LEU A 19 5.92 33.66 -45.44
C LEU A 19 5.33 32.93 -44.20
N THR A 20 4.78 31.76 -44.41
CA THR A 20 4.44 30.85 -43.29
C THR A 20 5.73 30.28 -42.75
N MET A 21 6.16 30.84 -41.64
CA MET A 21 7.20 30.27 -40.78
C MET A 21 6.63 29.01 -40.10
N TYR A 22 6.89 27.83 -40.68
CA TYR A 22 6.67 26.56 -39.98
C TYR A 22 7.72 26.46 -38.87
N ALA A 23 7.35 26.84 -37.67
CA ALA A 23 8.08 26.46 -36.49
C ALA A 23 7.94 24.93 -36.33
N LEU A 24 8.99 24.19 -36.66
CA LEU A 24 9.11 22.80 -36.30
C LEU A 24 9.15 22.70 -34.75
N ALA A 25 7.98 22.46 -34.17
CA ALA A 25 7.90 22.07 -32.76
C ALA A 25 8.57 20.71 -32.65
N MET A 26 9.83 20.69 -32.20
CA MET A 26 10.48 19.47 -31.76
C MET A 26 9.66 18.91 -30.60
N PRO A 27 9.26 17.62 -30.61
CA PRO A 27 8.66 17.01 -29.44
C PRO A 27 9.70 17.11 -28.31
N ALA A 28 9.34 17.76 -27.23
CA ALA A 28 10.12 17.72 -26.00
C ALA A 28 10.23 16.24 -25.61
N GLN A 29 11.42 15.65 -25.75
CA GLN A 29 11.71 14.38 -25.12
C GLN A 29 11.55 14.62 -23.62
N ALA A 30 10.46 14.09 -23.06
CA ALA A 30 10.31 13.96 -21.63
C ALA A 30 11.51 13.12 -21.18
N GLY A 31 12.49 13.77 -20.58
CA GLY A 31 13.62 13.11 -19.98
C GLY A 31 13.06 12.09 -18.99
N SER A 32 13.28 10.79 -19.23
CA SER A 32 13.05 9.76 -18.26
C SER A 32 14.01 10.02 -17.11
N GLY A 33 13.56 10.78 -16.12
CA GLY A 33 14.20 10.81 -14.81
C GLY A 33 14.33 9.36 -14.30
N PRO A 34 15.29 9.06 -13.40
CA PRO A 34 15.42 7.73 -12.86
C PRO A 34 14.03 7.27 -12.38
N ALA A 35 13.55 6.14 -12.91
CA ALA A 35 12.28 5.56 -12.52
C ALA A 35 12.30 5.42 -11.00
N SER A 36 11.31 6.01 -10.32
CA SER A 36 11.13 5.75 -8.89
C SER A 36 11.10 4.24 -8.68
N PRO A 37 11.75 3.70 -7.62
CA PRO A 37 11.66 2.29 -7.30
C PRO A 37 10.21 1.83 -7.44
N ASP A 38 9.96 0.74 -8.13
CA ASP A 38 8.60 0.33 -8.47
C ASP A 38 7.78 -0.14 -7.26
N GLY A 39 8.42 -0.31 -6.10
CA GLY A 39 7.79 -0.74 -4.84
C GLY A 39 7.61 -2.26 -4.73
N GLN A 40 7.89 -3.03 -5.78
CA GLN A 40 7.74 -4.50 -5.78
C GLN A 40 8.64 -5.18 -4.72
N HIS A 41 9.74 -4.56 -4.35
CA HIS A 41 10.72 -5.06 -3.40
C HIS A 41 10.59 -4.49 -1.98
N ASP A 42 9.54 -3.70 -1.72
CA ASP A 42 9.37 -2.99 -0.44
C ASP A 42 9.25 -3.93 0.77
N PHE A 43 8.79 -5.16 0.58
CA PHE A 43 8.68 -6.18 1.63
C PHE A 43 9.86 -7.17 1.67
N ASP A 44 10.88 -7.06 0.80
CA ASP A 44 11.97 -8.06 0.71
C ASP A 44 12.78 -8.17 2.00
N TRP A 45 12.90 -7.09 2.74
CA TRP A 45 13.58 -7.07 4.04
C TRP A 45 12.87 -7.90 5.11
N GLU A 46 11.57 -8.16 4.96
CA GLU A 46 10.78 -8.91 5.94
C GLU A 46 10.84 -10.44 5.72
N ILE A 47 11.35 -10.89 4.56
CA ILE A 47 11.45 -12.32 4.25
C ILE A 47 12.30 -13.05 5.28
N GLY A 48 11.75 -14.15 5.82
CA GLY A 48 12.41 -14.98 6.84
C GLY A 48 11.47 -15.43 7.96
N THR A 49 12.08 -15.90 9.06
CA THR A 49 11.37 -16.33 10.25
C THR A 49 11.58 -15.34 11.39
N TRP A 50 10.52 -15.04 12.10
CA TRP A 50 10.49 -14.05 13.14
C TRP A 50 9.85 -14.60 14.42
N LYS A 51 10.39 -14.25 15.57
CA LYS A 51 9.70 -14.35 16.85
C LYS A 51 8.76 -13.15 16.95
N THR A 52 7.47 -13.41 17.13
CA THR A 52 6.42 -12.40 17.19
C THR A 52 5.92 -12.25 18.62
N GLU A 53 5.96 -11.03 19.13
CA GLU A 53 5.29 -10.59 20.35
C GLU A 53 4.14 -9.65 19.94
N LEU A 54 2.92 -10.03 20.28
CA LEU A 54 1.72 -9.38 19.81
C LEU A 54 0.81 -9.02 20.99
N ARG A 55 0.22 -7.86 20.94
CA ARG A 55 -0.88 -7.47 21.82
C ARG A 55 -2.05 -6.91 21.01
N ARG A 56 -3.24 -7.23 21.45
CA ARG A 56 -4.47 -6.69 20.84
C ARG A 56 -5.45 -6.26 21.91
N LEU A 57 -6.28 -5.25 21.60
CA LEU A 57 -7.39 -4.87 22.48
C LEU A 57 -8.40 -6.02 22.55
N ALA A 58 -8.85 -6.34 23.76
CA ALA A 58 -9.89 -7.35 23.98
C ALA A 58 -11.21 -6.95 23.31
N LYS A 59 -11.53 -5.66 23.35
CA LYS A 59 -12.76 -5.08 22.79
C LYS A 59 -12.44 -3.77 22.07
N PRO A 60 -12.08 -3.79 20.78
CA PRO A 60 -11.85 -2.57 20.00
C PRO A 60 -13.10 -1.68 19.93
N LEU A 61 -12.90 -0.38 19.87
CA LEU A 61 -13.92 0.66 19.73
C LEU A 61 -14.98 0.68 20.85
N SER A 62 -14.66 0.09 22.01
CA SER A 62 -15.53 0.06 23.19
C SER A 62 -15.11 1.07 24.27
N GLY A 63 -13.98 1.77 24.08
CA GLY A 63 -13.36 2.60 25.12
C GLY A 63 -12.56 1.79 26.15
N SER A 64 -12.46 0.46 26.01
CA SER A 64 -11.64 -0.39 26.88
C SER A 64 -10.16 -0.25 26.53
N ASN A 65 -9.32 -0.23 27.56
CA ASN A 65 -7.86 -0.26 27.45
C ASN A 65 -7.28 -1.62 27.85
N GLU A 66 -8.09 -2.67 27.84
CA GLU A 66 -7.66 -4.02 28.14
C GLU A 66 -6.93 -4.63 26.94
N TRP A 67 -5.64 -4.91 27.10
CA TRP A 67 -4.81 -5.55 26.09
C TRP A 67 -4.55 -7.00 26.48
N VAL A 68 -4.65 -7.89 25.48
CA VAL A 68 -4.33 -9.32 25.61
C VAL A 68 -3.04 -9.58 24.84
N GLU A 69 -2.08 -10.23 25.49
CA GLU A 69 -0.75 -10.52 24.93
C GLU A 69 -0.70 -11.91 24.33
N TYR A 70 0.08 -12.08 23.27
CA TYR A 70 0.33 -13.32 22.56
C TYR A 70 1.79 -13.38 22.15
N SER A 71 2.34 -14.58 22.04
CA SER A 71 3.68 -14.79 21.51
C SER A 71 3.72 -16.01 20.58
N GLY A 72 4.64 -16.00 19.65
CA GLY A 72 4.81 -17.09 18.70
C GLY A 72 5.72 -16.73 17.55
N THR A 73 5.31 -17.06 16.33
CA THR A 73 6.15 -16.90 15.14
C THR A 73 5.37 -16.33 13.96
N SER A 74 6.09 -15.55 13.16
CA SER A 74 5.70 -15.18 11.80
C SER A 74 6.74 -15.74 10.83
N VAL A 75 6.27 -16.35 9.74
CA VAL A 75 7.14 -16.82 8.66
C VAL A 75 6.72 -16.14 7.38
N ILE A 76 7.65 -15.40 6.77
CA ILE A 76 7.41 -14.67 5.54
C ILE A 76 8.25 -15.27 4.42
N ARG A 77 7.62 -15.59 3.30
CA ARG A 77 8.29 -16.16 2.12
C ARG A 77 7.79 -15.56 0.82
N LYS A 78 8.67 -15.47 -0.16
CA LYS A 78 8.30 -15.11 -1.53
C LYS A 78 7.49 -16.24 -2.16
N VAL A 79 6.52 -15.86 -2.98
CA VAL A 79 5.76 -16.76 -3.85
C VAL A 79 5.65 -16.12 -5.25
N LEU A 80 5.30 -16.90 -6.27
CA LEU A 80 5.20 -16.44 -7.66
C LEU A 80 6.45 -15.69 -8.12
N ASP A 81 7.62 -16.30 -7.92
CA ASP A 81 8.92 -15.74 -8.31
C ASP A 81 9.20 -14.33 -7.73
N GLY A 82 8.64 -14.04 -6.55
CA GLY A 82 8.82 -12.77 -5.86
C GLY A 82 7.79 -11.68 -6.21
N GLN A 83 6.82 -11.98 -7.08
CA GLN A 83 5.73 -11.05 -7.39
C GLN A 83 4.71 -10.93 -6.25
N ALA A 84 4.76 -11.86 -5.31
CA ALA A 84 3.95 -11.86 -4.11
C ALA A 84 4.74 -12.40 -2.92
N ASN A 85 4.25 -12.19 -1.71
CA ASN A 85 4.74 -12.87 -0.53
C ASN A 85 3.59 -13.40 0.33
N LEU A 86 3.89 -14.43 1.11
CA LEU A 86 2.96 -15.05 2.04
C LEU A 86 3.53 -14.93 3.45
N VAL A 87 2.72 -14.42 4.37
CA VAL A 87 2.97 -14.40 5.81
C VAL A 87 2.16 -15.50 6.46
N GLU A 88 2.79 -16.34 7.25
CA GLU A 88 2.11 -17.27 8.16
C GLU A 88 2.31 -16.78 9.59
N LEU A 89 1.22 -16.45 10.27
CA LEU A 89 1.21 -16.04 11.68
C LEU A 89 0.70 -17.18 12.55
N ARG A 90 1.46 -17.52 13.61
CA ARG A 90 1.05 -18.46 14.66
C ARG A 90 1.48 -17.91 16.00
N VAL A 91 0.52 -17.44 16.79
CA VAL A 91 0.77 -16.93 18.15
C VAL A 91 -0.26 -17.49 19.12
N GLU A 92 0.13 -17.64 20.37
CA GLU A 92 -0.68 -18.16 21.45
C GLU A 92 -0.61 -17.25 22.68
N GLY A 93 -1.69 -17.14 23.41
CA GLY A 93 -1.79 -16.33 24.62
C GLY A 93 -3.07 -16.65 25.42
N PRO A 94 -3.38 -15.86 26.46
CA PRO A 94 -4.56 -16.10 27.31
C PRO A 94 -5.89 -16.13 26.54
N GLY A 95 -5.98 -15.45 25.40
CA GLY A 95 -7.15 -15.45 24.52
C GLY A 95 -7.20 -16.63 23.53
N GLY A 96 -6.34 -17.64 23.70
CA GLY A 96 -6.21 -18.79 22.81
C GLY A 96 -5.20 -18.60 21.69
N ARG A 97 -5.39 -19.29 20.57
CA ARG A 97 -4.51 -19.21 19.40
C ARG A 97 -5.03 -18.22 18.37
N ILE A 98 -4.09 -17.51 17.76
CA ILE A 98 -4.33 -16.71 16.55
C ILE A 98 -3.44 -17.32 15.47
N GLU A 99 -4.08 -17.87 14.46
CA GLU A 99 -3.42 -18.48 13.31
C GLU A 99 -4.06 -17.93 12.03
N GLY A 100 -3.23 -17.55 11.09
CA GLY A 100 -3.69 -17.02 9.82
C GLY A 100 -2.58 -16.81 8.82
N VAL A 101 -3.00 -16.52 7.60
CA VAL A 101 -2.09 -16.21 6.50
C VAL A 101 -2.44 -14.84 5.92
N SER A 102 -1.42 -14.11 5.47
CA SER A 102 -1.63 -12.91 4.67
C SER A 102 -0.93 -13.09 3.33
N LEU A 103 -1.71 -13.09 2.25
CA LEU A 103 -1.18 -13.02 0.90
C LEU A 103 -1.04 -11.55 0.51
N ARG A 104 0.18 -11.14 0.17
CA ARG A 104 0.49 -9.78 -0.27
C ARG A 104 0.82 -9.81 -1.75
N LEU A 105 0.11 -9.00 -2.54
CA LEU A 105 0.24 -8.91 -3.99
C LEU A 105 0.59 -7.48 -4.38
N TYR A 106 1.58 -7.32 -5.25
CA TYR A 106 1.95 -6.02 -5.79
C TYR A 106 1.25 -5.76 -7.13
N ASN A 107 0.65 -4.58 -7.26
CA ASN A 107 0.11 -4.09 -8.53
C ASN A 107 1.07 -3.03 -9.11
N PRO A 108 1.81 -3.35 -10.19
CA PRO A 108 2.79 -2.43 -10.76
C PRO A 108 2.17 -1.21 -11.44
N GLN A 109 0.94 -1.32 -11.93
CA GLN A 109 0.24 -0.19 -12.56
C GLN A 109 -0.21 0.84 -11.53
N ALA A 110 -0.79 0.38 -10.41
CA ALA A 110 -1.22 1.25 -9.32
C ALA A 110 -0.06 1.60 -8.37
N ARG A 111 1.09 0.92 -8.47
CA ARG A 111 2.22 1.01 -7.53
C ARG A 111 1.79 0.80 -6.08
N GLN A 112 0.96 -0.21 -5.86
CA GLN A 112 0.38 -0.51 -4.56
C GLN A 112 0.43 -2.00 -4.26
N TRP A 113 0.55 -2.31 -2.99
CA TRP A 113 0.33 -3.64 -2.45
C TRP A 113 -1.11 -3.81 -1.99
N SER A 114 -1.65 -5.01 -2.16
CA SER A 114 -2.84 -5.48 -1.44
C SER A 114 -2.42 -6.50 -0.38
N LEU A 115 -2.91 -6.34 0.85
CA LEU A 115 -2.70 -7.27 1.95
C LEU A 115 -4.03 -7.98 2.22
N ASN A 116 -4.03 -9.30 2.02
CA ASN A 116 -5.23 -10.14 2.05
C ASN A 116 -5.06 -11.17 3.18
N TYR A 117 -5.69 -10.93 4.33
CA TYR A 117 -5.58 -11.79 5.50
C TYR A 117 -6.70 -12.82 5.55
N ALA A 118 -6.35 -14.05 5.88
CA ALA A 118 -7.28 -15.14 6.16
C ALA A 118 -7.01 -15.71 7.55
N SER A 119 -8.04 -15.76 8.39
CA SER A 119 -7.97 -16.39 9.70
C SER A 119 -8.39 -17.86 9.62
N VAL A 120 -7.60 -18.74 10.19
CA VAL A 120 -7.94 -20.18 10.32
C VAL A 120 -9.24 -20.36 11.10
N ARG A 121 -9.50 -19.53 12.11
CA ARG A 121 -10.71 -19.60 12.93
C ARG A 121 -11.98 -19.34 12.12
N ASN A 122 -11.94 -18.38 11.21
CA ASN A 122 -13.12 -17.96 10.46
C ASN A 122 -13.26 -18.72 9.12
N GLY A 123 -12.16 -19.32 8.63
CA GLY A 123 -12.14 -20.00 7.32
C GLY A 123 -12.40 -19.06 6.14
N ALA A 124 -12.19 -17.76 6.31
CA ALA A 124 -12.49 -16.74 5.30
C ALA A 124 -11.43 -15.65 5.28
N MET A 125 -11.32 -15.00 4.13
CA MET A 125 -10.49 -13.80 3.97
C MET A 125 -11.26 -12.56 4.47
N THR A 126 -10.53 -11.65 5.09
CA THR A 126 -11.05 -10.30 5.38
C THR A 126 -11.06 -9.45 4.11
N GLN A 127 -11.69 -8.28 4.17
CA GLN A 127 -11.54 -7.28 3.11
C GLN A 127 -10.06 -6.86 3.01
N PRO A 128 -9.51 -6.75 1.79
CA PRO A 128 -8.12 -6.35 1.61
C PRO A 128 -7.88 -4.90 2.01
N VAL A 129 -6.66 -4.63 2.47
CA VAL A 129 -6.16 -3.26 2.63
C VAL A 129 -5.13 -2.97 1.53
N TYR A 130 -5.11 -1.73 1.04
CA TYR A 130 -4.26 -1.29 -0.08
C TYR A 130 -3.36 -0.14 0.34
N GLY A 131 -2.14 -0.12 -0.14
CA GLY A 131 -1.21 0.94 0.16
C GLY A 131 0.18 0.71 -0.41
N SER A 132 1.13 1.51 0.05
CA SER A 132 2.51 1.50 -0.42
C SER A 132 3.46 1.91 0.70
N PHE A 133 4.75 1.73 0.44
CA PHE A 133 5.80 2.18 1.34
C PHE A 133 6.27 3.59 0.98
N ARG A 134 6.66 4.33 2.02
CA ARG A 134 7.40 5.57 1.91
C ARG A 134 8.42 5.59 3.05
N GLU A 135 9.70 5.77 2.71
CA GLU A 135 10.80 5.90 3.69
C GLU A 135 10.84 4.74 4.71
N GLY A 136 10.67 3.50 4.24
CA GLY A 136 10.71 2.30 5.09
C GLY A 136 9.46 2.04 5.94
N ARG A 137 8.40 2.85 5.76
CA ARG A 137 7.11 2.69 6.43
C ARG A 137 6.00 2.44 5.41
N GLY A 138 5.35 1.30 5.49
CA GLY A 138 4.18 0.96 4.70
C GLY A 138 2.90 1.36 5.43
N GLU A 139 1.97 2.02 4.72
CA GLU A 139 0.63 2.32 5.21
C GLU A 139 -0.41 1.78 4.24
N PHE A 140 -1.38 1.05 4.77
CA PHE A 140 -2.39 0.35 3.98
C PHE A 140 -3.77 0.62 4.58
N PHE A 141 -4.73 0.94 3.73
CA PHE A 141 -6.08 1.32 4.13
C PHE A 141 -7.13 0.44 3.47
N GLY A 142 -8.18 0.17 4.18
CA GLY A 142 -9.35 -0.58 3.72
C GLY A 142 -10.59 -0.27 4.52
N GLN A 143 -11.65 -0.98 4.19
CA GLN A 143 -12.95 -0.89 4.87
C GLN A 143 -13.33 -2.28 5.37
N ASP A 144 -13.98 -2.33 6.51
CA ASP A 144 -14.50 -3.58 7.08
C ASP A 144 -15.75 -3.27 7.92
N SER A 145 -16.28 -4.27 8.60
CA SER A 145 -17.32 -4.09 9.60
C SER A 145 -16.93 -4.77 10.92
N LEU A 146 -17.21 -4.10 12.03
CA LEU A 146 -17.05 -4.65 13.38
C LEU A 146 -18.41 -4.58 14.08
N ASP A 147 -18.94 -5.74 14.48
CA ASP A 147 -20.25 -5.86 15.13
C ASP A 147 -21.38 -5.15 14.36
N GLY A 148 -21.36 -5.28 13.01
CA GLY A 148 -22.35 -4.65 12.12
C GLY A 148 -22.13 -3.16 11.86
N ARG A 149 -21.10 -2.55 12.43
CA ARG A 149 -20.74 -1.15 12.22
C ARG A 149 -19.64 -1.04 11.17
N ALA A 150 -19.83 -0.20 10.15
CA ALA A 150 -18.80 0.10 9.16
C ALA A 150 -17.60 0.80 9.81
N ILE A 151 -16.40 0.35 9.49
CA ILE A 151 -15.14 0.89 9.97
C ILE A 151 -14.16 1.10 8.82
N LEU A 152 -13.24 2.05 9.00
CA LEU A 152 -12.00 2.08 8.24
C LEU A 152 -10.92 1.31 9.00
N VAL A 153 -10.10 0.61 8.24
CA VAL A 153 -8.96 -0.17 8.74
C VAL A 153 -7.67 0.46 8.23
N ARG A 154 -6.70 0.63 9.10
CA ARG A 154 -5.34 1.03 8.73
C ARG A 154 -4.34 0.02 9.26
N PHE A 155 -3.46 -0.48 8.39
CA PHE A 155 -2.27 -1.24 8.76
C PHE A 155 -1.04 -0.37 8.55
N VAL A 156 -0.10 -0.50 9.47
CA VAL A 156 1.21 0.13 9.38
C VAL A 156 2.27 -0.95 9.57
N VAL A 157 3.20 -1.04 8.62
CA VAL A 157 4.36 -1.93 8.66
C VAL A 157 5.61 -1.08 8.67
N SER A 158 6.46 -1.25 9.68
CA SER A 158 7.67 -0.45 9.85
C SER A 158 8.88 -1.33 10.05
N LYS A 159 9.93 -1.10 9.25
CA LYS A 159 11.26 -1.65 9.52
C LYS A 159 11.89 -0.82 10.64
N MET A 160 12.10 -1.44 11.80
CA MET A 160 12.73 -0.78 12.95
C MET A 160 14.27 -0.91 12.90
N SER A 161 14.75 -2.06 12.44
CA SER A 161 16.15 -2.37 12.17
C SER A 161 16.23 -3.55 11.18
N ASP A 162 17.42 -4.06 10.88
CA ASP A 162 17.56 -5.25 10.03
C ASP A 162 16.93 -6.51 10.67
N ASP A 163 16.88 -6.55 12.00
CA ASP A 163 16.41 -7.71 12.78
C ASP A 163 15.14 -7.40 13.60
N SER A 164 14.49 -6.26 13.36
CA SER A 164 13.27 -5.88 14.08
C SER A 164 12.28 -5.17 13.18
N ALA A 165 11.02 -5.58 13.29
CA ALA A 165 9.89 -5.00 12.60
C ALA A 165 8.75 -4.68 13.57
N ARG A 166 7.87 -3.78 13.16
CA ARG A 166 6.65 -3.45 13.90
C ARG A 166 5.46 -3.42 12.93
N PHE A 167 4.40 -4.09 13.34
CA PHE A 167 3.09 -4.02 12.70
C PHE A 167 2.07 -3.38 13.65
N GLU A 168 1.22 -2.52 13.11
CA GLU A 168 0.10 -1.92 13.83
C GLU A 168 -1.18 -2.00 13.01
N GLN A 169 -2.29 -2.31 13.67
CA GLN A 169 -3.62 -2.14 13.13
C GLN A 169 -4.38 -1.09 13.93
N ALA A 170 -5.11 -0.25 13.23
CA ALA A 170 -6.01 0.73 13.84
C ALA A 170 -7.36 0.76 13.12
N PHE A 171 -8.41 1.06 13.87
CA PHE A 171 -9.76 1.24 13.36
C PHE A 171 -10.22 2.69 13.53
N SER A 172 -11.06 3.14 12.59
CA SER A 172 -11.74 4.44 12.65
C SER A 172 -13.22 4.26 12.37
N VAL A 173 -14.05 4.99 13.10
CA VAL A 173 -15.51 5.01 12.92
C VAL A 173 -16.04 6.38 12.50
N ASP A 174 -15.14 7.33 12.26
CA ASP A 174 -15.45 8.73 11.96
C ASP A 174 -14.87 9.21 10.62
N GLY A 175 -14.66 8.26 9.69
CA GLY A 175 -14.13 8.56 8.36
C GLY A 175 -12.63 8.83 8.34
N GLY A 176 -11.88 8.29 9.30
CA GLY A 176 -10.42 8.44 9.37
C GLY A 176 -9.94 9.69 10.12
N ARG A 177 -10.83 10.43 10.78
CA ARG A 177 -10.45 11.60 11.56
C ARG A 177 -9.73 11.22 12.85
N THR A 178 -10.19 10.14 13.50
CA THR A 178 -9.51 9.54 14.65
C THR A 178 -9.29 8.05 14.43
N TRP A 179 -8.25 7.50 15.05
CA TRP A 179 -7.85 6.12 14.92
C TRP A 179 -7.55 5.50 16.28
N GLU A 180 -8.19 4.37 16.57
CA GLU A 180 -7.86 3.55 17.73
C GLU A 180 -6.91 2.42 17.30
N THR A 181 -5.67 2.44 17.78
CA THR A 181 -4.76 1.31 17.60
C THR A 181 -5.24 0.15 18.47
N ASN A 182 -5.50 -0.99 17.86
CA ASN A 182 -6.09 -2.16 18.52
C ASN A 182 -5.31 -3.45 18.35
N TRP A 183 -4.21 -3.41 17.60
CA TRP A 183 -3.29 -4.52 17.39
C TRP A 183 -1.89 -3.97 17.18
N VAL A 184 -0.92 -4.52 17.91
CA VAL A 184 0.50 -4.18 17.79
C VAL A 184 1.30 -5.47 17.85
N ALA A 185 2.12 -5.72 16.84
CA ALA A 185 3.11 -6.80 16.86
C ALA A 185 4.52 -6.23 16.76
N VAL A 186 5.45 -6.82 17.49
CA VAL A 186 6.88 -6.59 17.36
C VAL A 186 7.52 -7.92 16.98
N ASP A 187 8.21 -7.90 15.86
CA ASP A 187 8.87 -9.06 15.28
C ASP A 187 10.39 -8.93 15.43
N ARG A 188 11.03 -10.01 15.89
CA ARG A 188 12.49 -10.14 16.00
C ARG A 188 12.95 -11.30 15.12
N ARG A 189 13.89 -11.04 14.24
CA ARG A 189 14.41 -12.05 13.30
C ARG A 189 15.03 -13.22 14.05
N VAL A 190 14.67 -14.43 13.64
CA VAL A 190 15.29 -15.67 14.14
C VAL A 190 16.52 -15.95 13.28
N THR A 191 17.70 -15.95 13.91
CA THR A 191 18.96 -16.32 13.26
C THR A 191 19.15 -17.83 13.22
N SER A 192 19.97 -18.33 12.29
CA SER A 192 20.26 -19.76 12.14
C SER A 192 20.81 -20.42 13.41
N VAL A 193 21.49 -19.67 14.27
CA VAL A 193 22.00 -20.15 15.56
C VAL A 193 20.86 -20.54 16.50
N GLN A 194 19.78 -19.77 16.54
CA GLN A 194 18.62 -20.05 17.41
C GLN A 194 17.75 -21.22 16.91
N MET A 195 17.87 -21.63 15.65
CA MET A 195 17.16 -22.80 15.11
C MET A 195 17.85 -24.13 15.48
N SER A 196 19.16 -24.13 15.77
CA SER A 196 19.90 -25.35 16.14
C SER A 196 19.72 -25.77 17.63
N GLU A 197 19.34 -24.83 18.50
CA GLU A 197 19.15 -25.12 19.93
C GLU A 197 17.78 -25.75 20.29
N LYS A 198 16.86 -25.83 19.30
CA LYS A 198 15.50 -26.41 19.49
C LYS A 198 15.31 -27.78 18.83
N ARG A 199 16.39 -28.47 18.44
CA ARG A 199 16.34 -29.86 17.95
C ARG A 199 16.73 -30.87 19.01
#